data_7113be1365a0b26bbfa803c4e9c2bd21
#
_entry.id   7113be1365a0b26bbfa803c4e9c2bd21
#
_cell.length_a   1.000
_cell.length_b   1.000
_cell.length_c   1.000
_cell.angle_alpha   90.00
_cell.angle_beta   90.00
_cell.angle_gamma   90.00
#
_symmetry.space_group_name_H-M   'P 1'
#
loop_
_entity.id
_entity.type
_entity.pdbx_description
1 polymer ?
#
loop_
_entity_poly.entity_id
_entity_poly.type
_entity_poly.pdbx_seq_one_letter_code
_entity_poly.pdbx_strand_id
1 'polypeptide(L)'
;IHSVETDFTYLYTGAEDYAPMLAAVASDPARNALIVEHVAREAHAGHVCLVLSGRIDHCHTLAEAIEAEGVSAAVLTGEVKRAVRKELLDRARAGELPVIVATSLADEGLDLPRLSRVFLAYPGRARGRTVQRLGRLMRPHAEKTDAALFDFVDRKVPLLRRHHLERRKLYAEVLGLPASKLGTRKGA
;
A
#
# COMPACT_ATOMS: atom_id res chain seq x y z
N ILE A 1 -4.94 11.59 -3.07
CA ILE A 1 -3.67 10.87 -2.91
C ILE A 1 -2.90 11.55 -1.81
N HIS A 2 -2.43 10.77 -0.84
CA HIS A 2 -1.62 11.21 0.28
C HIS A 2 -0.18 10.72 0.11
N SER A 3 0.78 11.63 -0.03
CA SER A 3 2.20 11.30 0.05
C SER A 3 2.63 11.43 1.52
N VAL A 4 2.96 10.34 2.16
CA VAL A 4 3.40 10.28 3.55
C VAL A 4 4.92 10.20 3.58
N GLU A 5 5.57 11.24 4.11
CA GLU A 5 7.03 11.26 4.17
C GLU A 5 7.54 10.39 5.31
N THR A 6 8.55 9.57 5.02
CA THR A 6 9.24 8.76 6.03
C THR A 6 10.60 9.38 6.36
N ASP A 7 11.15 8.99 7.51
CA ASP A 7 12.48 9.40 7.93
C ASP A 7 13.58 8.40 7.54
N PHE A 8 13.22 7.36 6.78
CA PHE A 8 14.15 6.34 6.33
C PHE A 8 15.34 6.94 5.55
N THR A 9 16.53 6.47 5.89
CA THR A 9 17.79 6.85 5.24
C THR A 9 18.56 5.62 4.82
N TYR A 10 19.23 5.71 3.68
CA TYR A 10 20.14 4.66 3.20
C TYR A 10 21.23 5.28 2.32
N LEU A 11 22.47 4.85 2.53
CA LEU A 11 23.57 5.25 1.67
C LEU A 11 23.57 4.38 0.40
N TYR A 12 22.97 4.92 -0.66
CA TYR A 12 22.91 4.26 -1.96
C TYR A 12 24.04 4.73 -2.85
N THR A 13 24.98 3.86 -3.18
CA THR A 13 26.19 4.17 -3.95
C THR A 13 26.17 3.59 -5.36
N GLY A 14 25.43 2.51 -5.62
CA GLY A 14 25.39 1.86 -6.92
C GLY A 14 24.30 0.80 -7.06
N ALA A 15 24.31 0.12 -8.21
CA ALA A 15 23.28 -0.88 -8.55
C ALA A 15 23.28 -2.08 -7.59
N GLU A 16 24.43 -2.43 -7.04
CA GLU A 16 24.61 -3.50 -6.03
C GLU A 16 23.88 -3.22 -4.73
N ASP A 17 23.69 -1.95 -4.37
CA ASP A 17 22.96 -1.54 -3.17
C ASP A 17 21.43 -1.66 -3.33
N TYR A 18 20.92 -1.88 -4.53
CA TYR A 18 19.48 -1.81 -4.78
C TYR A 18 18.68 -2.84 -3.98
N ALA A 19 19.08 -4.10 -4.02
CA ALA A 19 18.40 -5.16 -3.27
C ALA A 19 18.60 -5.04 -1.75
N PRO A 20 19.82 -4.77 -1.22
CA PRO A 20 20.02 -4.46 0.18
C PRO A 20 19.21 -3.26 0.68
N MET A 21 19.17 -2.17 -0.08
CA MET A 21 18.37 -0.99 0.25
C MET A 21 16.87 -1.33 0.36
N LEU A 22 16.34 -2.09 -0.58
CA LEU A 22 14.93 -2.50 -0.54
C LEU A 22 14.63 -3.46 0.63
N ALA A 23 15.58 -4.30 1.02
CA ALA A 23 15.47 -5.11 2.22
C ALA A 23 15.46 -4.24 3.48
N ALA A 24 16.37 -3.26 3.57
CA ALA A 24 16.42 -2.30 4.67
C ALA A 24 15.13 -1.48 4.81
N VAL A 25 14.55 -1.01 3.69
CA VAL A 25 13.24 -0.33 3.69
C VAL A 25 12.13 -1.20 4.30
N ALA A 26 12.09 -2.48 3.94
CA ALA A 26 11.07 -3.41 4.44
C ALA A 26 11.24 -3.75 5.92
N SER A 27 12.46 -3.69 6.43
CA SER A 27 12.78 -4.02 7.83
C SER A 27 12.94 -2.81 8.76
N ASP A 28 12.77 -1.58 8.25
CA ASP A 28 12.89 -0.37 9.07
C ASP A 28 11.72 -0.24 10.06
N PRO A 29 11.99 -0.30 11.39
CA PRO A 29 10.92 -0.32 12.38
C PRO A 29 10.10 0.97 12.43
N ALA A 30 10.75 2.13 12.30
CA ALA A 30 10.08 3.42 12.38
C ALA A 30 9.17 3.64 11.16
N ARG A 31 9.63 3.23 9.97
CA ARG A 31 8.84 3.25 8.75
C ARG A 31 7.64 2.32 8.84
N ASN A 32 7.84 1.12 9.33
CA ASN A 32 6.76 0.14 9.49
C ASN A 32 5.73 0.61 10.52
N ALA A 33 6.15 1.17 11.65
CA ALA A 33 5.25 1.77 12.63
C ALA A 33 4.39 2.90 12.02
N LEU A 34 4.98 3.78 11.21
CA LEU A 34 4.24 4.83 10.50
C LEU A 34 3.20 4.26 9.53
N ILE A 35 3.54 3.18 8.80
CA ILE A 35 2.59 2.49 7.91
C ILE A 35 1.43 1.92 8.73
N VAL A 36 1.73 1.19 9.79
CA VAL A 36 0.74 0.54 10.68
C VAL A 36 -0.20 1.56 11.29
N GLU A 37 0.33 2.68 11.82
CA GLU A 37 -0.46 3.78 12.36
C GLU A 37 -1.51 4.29 11.36
N HIS A 38 -1.07 4.57 10.13
CA HIS A 38 -1.98 5.04 9.09
C HIS A 38 -3.03 4.01 8.70
N VAL A 39 -2.64 2.72 8.57
CA VAL A 39 -3.56 1.64 8.23
C VAL A 39 -4.58 1.41 9.34
N ALA A 40 -4.14 1.31 10.59
CA ALA A 40 -5.02 1.08 11.74
C ALA A 40 -6.01 2.24 11.90
N ARG A 41 -5.56 3.49 11.78
CA ARG A 41 -6.44 4.66 11.84
C ARG A 41 -7.55 4.62 10.79
N GLU A 42 -7.25 4.32 9.54
CA GLU A 42 -8.25 4.24 8.47
C GLU A 42 -9.18 3.03 8.65
N ALA A 43 -8.65 1.89 9.12
CA ALA A 43 -9.46 0.71 9.42
C ALA A 43 -10.42 0.95 10.59
N HIS A 44 -9.97 1.59 11.67
CA HIS A 44 -10.84 2.00 12.81
C HIS A 44 -11.91 3.02 12.38
N ALA A 45 -11.65 3.83 11.36
CA ALA A 45 -12.64 4.72 10.75
C ALA A 45 -13.66 3.98 9.86
N GLY A 46 -13.59 2.64 9.76
CA GLY A 46 -14.53 1.81 9.04
C GLY A 46 -14.19 1.58 7.55
N HIS A 47 -12.98 1.92 7.13
CA HIS A 47 -12.54 1.71 5.76
C HIS A 47 -12.00 0.30 5.53
N VAL A 48 -12.25 -0.25 4.35
CA VAL A 48 -11.58 -1.46 3.86
C VAL A 48 -10.27 -1.05 3.22
N CYS A 49 -9.18 -1.64 3.71
CA CYS A 49 -7.80 -1.27 3.42
C CYS A 49 -7.07 -2.37 2.66
N LEU A 50 -6.31 -1.99 1.64
CA LEU A 50 -5.35 -2.86 0.96
C LEU A 50 -3.95 -2.30 1.14
N VAL A 51 -3.06 -3.08 1.76
CA VAL A 51 -1.65 -2.74 1.94
C VAL A 51 -0.83 -3.54 0.93
N LEU A 52 -0.06 -2.84 0.11
CA LEU A 52 0.77 -3.47 -0.93
C LEU A 52 2.24 -3.41 -0.56
N SER A 53 2.86 -4.60 -0.45
CA SER A 53 4.30 -4.77 -0.30
C SER A 53 4.85 -5.67 -1.41
N GLY A 54 6.07 -5.42 -1.85
CA GLY A 54 6.76 -6.27 -2.84
C GLY A 54 7.41 -7.54 -2.24
N ARG A 55 7.24 -7.80 -0.92
CA ARG A 55 7.92 -8.86 -0.19
C ARG A 55 6.96 -9.61 0.73
N ILE A 56 7.05 -10.94 0.73
CA ILE A 56 6.20 -11.81 1.55
C ILE A 56 6.46 -11.59 3.04
N ASP A 57 7.73 -11.61 3.45
CA ASP A 57 8.17 -11.35 4.82
C ASP A 57 7.64 -10.02 5.37
N HIS A 58 7.73 -8.96 4.57
CA HIS A 58 7.20 -7.65 4.94
C HIS A 58 5.67 -7.65 5.05
N CYS A 59 4.95 -8.41 4.21
CA CYS A 59 3.50 -8.55 4.36
C CYS A 59 3.14 -9.17 5.72
N HIS A 60 3.84 -10.20 6.17
CA HIS A 60 3.62 -10.82 7.48
C HIS A 60 3.95 -9.85 8.61
N THR A 61 5.11 -9.19 8.58
CA THR A 61 5.49 -8.19 9.58
C THR A 61 4.44 -7.10 9.73
N LEU A 62 3.93 -6.56 8.62
CA LEU A 62 2.90 -5.51 8.67
C LEU A 62 1.56 -6.05 9.17
N ALA A 63 1.14 -7.26 8.77
CA ALA A 63 -0.11 -7.84 9.22
C ALA A 63 -0.10 -8.09 10.73
N GLU A 64 0.96 -8.71 11.27
CA GLU A 64 1.14 -8.94 12.71
C GLU A 64 1.12 -7.62 13.49
N ALA A 65 1.79 -6.58 13.00
CA ALA A 65 1.81 -5.28 13.67
C ALA A 65 0.44 -4.58 13.61
N ILE A 66 -0.32 -4.73 12.52
CA ILE A 66 -1.69 -4.21 12.40
C ILE A 66 -2.64 -4.95 13.35
N GLU A 67 -2.49 -6.27 13.49
CA GLU A 67 -3.28 -7.06 14.45
C GLU A 67 -2.99 -6.66 15.89
N ALA A 68 -1.75 -6.30 16.21
CA ALA A 68 -1.38 -5.77 17.54
C ALA A 68 -2.09 -4.44 17.87
N GLU A 69 -2.49 -3.67 16.85
CA GLU A 69 -3.33 -2.46 17.01
C GLU A 69 -4.84 -2.77 17.11
N GLY A 70 -5.21 -4.05 17.26
CA GLY A 70 -6.60 -4.49 17.40
C GLY A 70 -7.41 -4.50 16.10
N VAL A 71 -6.75 -4.49 14.95
CA VAL A 71 -7.38 -4.50 13.63
C VAL A 71 -7.17 -5.87 12.95
N SER A 72 -8.24 -6.55 12.56
CA SER A 72 -8.13 -7.81 11.83
C SER A 72 -7.44 -7.61 10.48
N ALA A 73 -6.36 -8.34 10.25
CA ALA A 73 -5.60 -8.30 9.00
C ALA A 73 -5.35 -9.72 8.46
N ALA A 74 -5.25 -9.85 7.14
CA ALA A 74 -4.86 -11.11 6.51
C ALA A 74 -3.84 -10.89 5.40
N VAL A 75 -2.91 -11.83 5.28
CA VAL A 75 -1.88 -11.83 4.22
C VAL A 75 -2.39 -12.58 2.99
N LEU A 76 -2.30 -11.92 1.83
CA LEU A 76 -2.70 -12.47 0.55
C LEU A 76 -1.53 -12.45 -0.43
N THR A 77 -0.79 -13.56 -0.51
CA THR A 77 0.36 -13.73 -1.42
C THR A 77 0.07 -14.78 -2.48
N GLY A 78 1.02 -14.97 -3.41
CA GLY A 78 0.94 -16.02 -4.42
C GLY A 78 0.95 -17.44 -3.84
N GLU A 79 1.39 -17.62 -2.59
CA GLU A 79 1.47 -18.91 -1.90
C GLU A 79 0.13 -19.32 -1.27
N VAL A 80 -0.81 -18.38 -1.13
CA VAL A 80 -2.12 -18.66 -0.52
C VAL A 80 -2.96 -19.52 -1.45
N LYS A 81 -3.39 -20.69 -0.95
CA LYS A 81 -4.24 -21.63 -1.70
C LYS A 81 -5.54 -20.97 -2.13
N ARG A 82 -6.03 -21.36 -3.32
CA ARG A 82 -7.23 -20.74 -3.93
C ARG A 82 -8.47 -20.74 -3.02
N ALA A 83 -8.68 -21.82 -2.26
CA ALA A 83 -9.82 -21.91 -1.33
C ALA A 83 -9.72 -20.87 -0.20
N VAL A 84 -8.53 -20.75 0.43
CA VAL A 84 -8.26 -19.77 1.49
C VAL A 84 -8.35 -18.34 0.94
N ARG A 85 -7.79 -18.11 -0.26
CA ARG A 85 -7.90 -16.81 -0.94
C ARG A 85 -9.37 -16.41 -1.11
N LYS A 86 -10.22 -17.34 -1.58
CA LYS A 86 -11.65 -17.08 -1.77
C LYS A 86 -12.30 -16.70 -0.44
N GLU A 87 -12.05 -17.46 0.62
CA GLU A 87 -12.59 -17.19 1.95
C GLU A 87 -12.19 -15.82 2.48
N LEU A 88 -10.90 -15.44 2.38
CA LEU A 88 -10.41 -14.12 2.82
C LEU A 88 -11.08 -12.99 2.05
N LEU A 89 -11.26 -13.15 0.74
CA LEU A 89 -11.94 -12.15 -0.08
C LEU A 89 -13.43 -12.05 0.25
N ASP A 90 -14.09 -13.17 0.52
CA ASP A 90 -15.51 -13.18 0.91
C ASP A 90 -15.71 -12.49 2.27
N ARG A 91 -14.83 -12.73 3.25
CA ARG A 91 -14.81 -12.02 4.54
C ARG A 91 -14.57 -10.52 4.37
N ALA A 92 -13.64 -10.13 3.49
CA ALA A 92 -13.39 -8.71 3.20
C ALA A 92 -14.61 -8.04 2.53
N ARG A 93 -15.31 -8.73 1.64
CA ARG A 93 -16.58 -8.25 1.05
C ARG A 93 -17.68 -8.09 2.10
N ALA A 94 -17.78 -9.02 3.04
CA ALA A 94 -18.72 -8.96 4.16
C ALA A 94 -18.38 -7.84 5.17
N GLY A 95 -17.17 -7.26 5.11
CA GLY A 95 -16.71 -6.26 6.07
C GLY A 95 -16.14 -6.84 7.37
N GLU A 96 -15.97 -8.17 7.42
CA GLU A 96 -15.41 -8.89 8.57
C GLU A 96 -13.87 -8.84 8.62
N LEU A 97 -13.25 -8.52 7.50
CA LEU A 97 -11.80 -8.40 7.35
C LEU A 97 -11.47 -7.01 6.78
N PRO A 98 -11.19 -6.02 7.64
CA PRO A 98 -10.96 -4.65 7.20
C PRO A 98 -9.62 -4.46 6.47
N VAL A 99 -8.61 -5.30 6.73
CA VAL A 99 -7.29 -5.13 6.13
C VAL A 99 -6.81 -6.37 5.40
N ILE A 100 -6.40 -6.19 4.15
CA ILE A 100 -5.66 -7.18 3.37
C ILE A 100 -4.25 -6.65 3.11
N VAL A 101 -3.23 -7.44 3.44
CA VAL A 101 -1.82 -7.15 3.12
C VAL A 101 -1.38 -8.10 2.02
N ALA A 102 -0.93 -7.56 0.87
CA ALA A 102 -0.64 -8.37 -0.31
C ALA A 102 0.68 -8.01 -0.97
N THR A 103 1.33 -9.00 -1.63
CA THR A 103 2.59 -8.77 -2.37
C THR A 103 2.38 -8.06 -3.70
N SER A 104 1.22 -8.22 -4.28
CA SER A 104 0.83 -7.55 -5.53
C SER A 104 -0.70 -7.45 -5.60
N LEU A 105 -1.18 -6.65 -6.53
CA LEU A 105 -2.55 -6.75 -6.99
C LEU A 105 -2.67 -8.05 -7.80
N ALA A 106 -2.61 -9.17 -7.09
CA ALA A 106 -2.54 -10.50 -7.67
C ALA A 106 -3.59 -10.67 -8.76
N ASP A 107 -3.18 -11.28 -9.83
CA ASP A 107 -3.69 -11.18 -11.18
C ASP A 107 -5.15 -11.56 -11.41
N GLU A 108 -5.86 -12.08 -10.44
CA GLU A 108 -7.21 -12.61 -10.65
C GLU A 108 -8.13 -12.28 -9.48
N GLY A 109 -9.06 -11.36 -9.71
CA GLY A 109 -10.30 -11.31 -8.95
C GLY A 109 -10.25 -10.57 -7.61
N LEU A 110 -9.38 -9.58 -7.44
CA LEU A 110 -9.49 -8.65 -6.31
C LEU A 110 -10.69 -7.70 -6.57
N ASP A 111 -11.88 -8.29 -6.59
CA ASP A 111 -13.12 -7.54 -6.64
C ASP A 111 -13.58 -7.27 -5.22
N LEU A 112 -13.22 -6.09 -4.72
CA LEU A 112 -13.57 -5.59 -3.40
C LEU A 112 -14.30 -4.24 -3.54
N PRO A 113 -15.62 -4.25 -3.72
CA PRO A 113 -16.40 -3.03 -3.94
C PRO A 113 -16.23 -2.00 -2.82
N ARG A 114 -16.09 -2.47 -1.58
CA ARG A 114 -15.91 -1.63 -0.39
C ARG A 114 -14.47 -1.12 -0.20
N LEU A 115 -13.50 -1.57 -1.01
CA LEU A 115 -12.11 -1.11 -0.90
C LEU A 115 -12.03 0.39 -1.12
N SER A 116 -11.69 1.13 -0.08
CA SER A 116 -11.64 2.59 -0.10
C SER A 116 -10.25 3.15 0.23
N ARG A 117 -9.35 2.33 0.77
CA ARG A 117 -7.99 2.75 1.15
C ARG A 117 -6.95 1.82 0.57
N VAL A 118 -5.95 2.38 -0.10
CA VAL A 118 -4.80 1.64 -0.61
C VAL A 118 -3.52 2.26 -0.07
N PHE A 119 -2.64 1.42 0.45
CA PHE A 119 -1.36 1.81 1.02
C PHE A 119 -0.22 1.18 0.22
N LEU A 120 0.64 2.00 -0.36
CA LEU A 120 1.84 1.54 -1.06
C LEU A 120 3.00 1.48 -0.06
N ALA A 121 3.07 0.39 0.68
CA ALA A 121 4.05 0.18 1.74
C ALA A 121 5.48 -0.07 1.22
N TYR A 122 5.64 -0.42 -0.05
CA TYR A 122 6.94 -0.75 -0.64
C TYR A 122 7.28 0.16 -1.82
N PRO A 123 8.46 0.80 -1.83
CA PRO A 123 8.82 1.87 -2.76
C PRO A 123 9.28 1.39 -4.14
N GLY A 124 8.72 0.30 -4.65
CA GLY A 124 9.05 -0.25 -5.96
C GLY A 124 8.82 0.72 -7.11
N ARG A 125 9.43 0.42 -8.27
CA ARG A 125 9.14 1.14 -9.51
C ARG A 125 7.66 1.00 -9.86
N ALA A 126 7.05 2.11 -10.24
CA ALA A 126 5.69 2.08 -10.75
C ALA A 126 5.63 1.24 -12.03
N ARG A 127 4.87 0.17 -11.99
CA ARG A 127 4.48 -0.53 -13.21
C ARG A 127 3.11 0.01 -13.62
N GLY A 128 2.99 0.54 -14.83
CA GLY A 128 1.76 1.15 -15.33
C GLY A 128 0.51 0.27 -15.12
N ARG A 129 0.64 -1.06 -15.29
CA ARG A 129 -0.44 -2.02 -15.01
C ARG A 129 -0.92 -1.99 -13.55
N THR A 130 0.00 -1.86 -12.58
CA THR A 130 -0.36 -1.77 -11.15
C THR A 130 -1.17 -0.51 -10.88
N VAL A 131 -0.75 0.63 -11.43
CA VAL A 131 -1.45 1.91 -11.23
C VAL A 131 -2.82 1.90 -11.93
N GLN A 132 -2.94 1.32 -13.13
CA GLN A 132 -4.23 1.16 -13.82
C GLN A 132 -5.20 0.28 -13.02
N ARG A 133 -4.71 -0.82 -12.42
CA ARG A 133 -5.53 -1.68 -11.54
C ARG A 133 -5.97 -0.94 -10.29
N LEU A 134 -5.06 -0.18 -9.66
CA LEU A 134 -5.42 0.70 -8.54
C LEU A 134 -6.53 1.68 -8.92
N GLY A 135 -6.42 2.32 -10.08
CA GLY A 135 -7.46 3.21 -10.58
C GLY A 135 -8.83 2.53 -10.73
N ARG A 136 -8.87 1.25 -11.11
CA ARG A 136 -10.12 0.47 -11.18
C ARG A 136 -10.68 0.17 -9.78
N LEU A 137 -9.83 -0.27 -8.84
CA LEU A 137 -10.23 -0.56 -7.46
C LEU A 137 -10.73 0.69 -6.72
N MET A 138 -10.19 1.85 -7.08
CA MET A 138 -10.52 3.14 -6.47
C MET A 138 -11.73 3.83 -7.13
N ARG A 139 -12.42 3.20 -8.11
CA ARG A 139 -13.61 3.78 -8.74
C ARG A 139 -14.75 3.99 -7.73
N PRO A 140 -15.57 5.03 -7.94
CA PRO A 140 -16.79 5.21 -7.13
C PRO A 140 -17.65 3.96 -7.13
N HIS A 141 -18.18 3.60 -5.97
CA HIS A 141 -19.13 2.51 -5.77
C HIS A 141 -20.15 2.92 -4.72
N ALA A 142 -21.36 2.40 -4.78
CA ALA A 142 -22.43 2.75 -3.85
C ALA A 142 -22.08 2.47 -2.37
N GLU A 143 -21.21 1.49 -2.12
CA GLU A 143 -20.79 1.09 -0.77
C GLU A 143 -19.57 1.84 -0.22
N LYS A 144 -19.08 2.86 -0.93
CA LYS A 144 -17.97 3.70 -0.44
C LYS A 144 -18.21 5.18 -0.70
N THR A 145 -17.97 5.99 0.30
CA THR A 145 -18.16 7.44 0.26
C THR A 145 -17.03 8.17 -0.43
N ASP A 146 -15.80 7.62 -0.31
CA ASP A 146 -14.57 8.20 -0.86
C ASP A 146 -13.53 7.09 -1.12
N ALA A 147 -12.42 7.48 -1.74
CA ALA A 147 -11.28 6.59 -1.95
C ALA A 147 -9.96 7.36 -1.78
N ALA A 148 -9.00 6.78 -1.06
CA ALA A 148 -7.69 7.37 -0.84
C ALA A 148 -6.54 6.38 -1.08
N LEU A 149 -5.48 6.90 -1.70
CA LEU A 149 -4.20 6.23 -1.89
C LEU A 149 -3.15 6.88 -1.00
N PHE A 150 -2.46 6.08 -0.21
CA PHE A 150 -1.33 6.48 0.63
C PHE A 150 -0.03 5.94 0.02
N ASP A 151 0.88 6.83 -0.32
CA ASP A 151 2.20 6.50 -0.88
C ASP A 151 3.27 6.93 0.12
N PHE A 152 3.99 5.97 0.72
CA PHE A 152 5.06 6.24 1.67
C PHE A 152 6.34 6.60 0.92
N VAL A 153 6.89 7.77 1.25
CA VAL A 153 7.91 8.45 0.44
C VAL A 153 9.21 8.57 1.21
N ASP A 154 10.19 7.80 0.79
CA ASP A 154 11.52 7.78 1.37
C ASP A 154 12.42 8.85 0.72
N ARG A 155 12.14 10.14 1.02
CA ARG A 155 12.75 11.31 0.33
C ARG A 155 14.24 11.44 0.52
N LYS A 156 14.75 10.95 1.66
CA LYS A 156 16.18 11.04 2.02
C LYS A 156 17.04 10.09 1.18
N VAL A 157 16.41 9.14 0.45
CA VAL A 157 17.10 8.26 -0.50
C VAL A 157 16.81 8.73 -1.94
N PRO A 158 17.82 9.29 -2.65
CA PRO A 158 17.61 9.93 -3.95
C PRO A 158 16.93 9.02 -4.99
N LEU A 159 17.27 7.73 -5.03
CA LEU A 159 16.67 6.76 -5.95
C LEU A 159 15.18 6.55 -5.65
N LEU A 160 14.81 6.38 -4.37
CA LEU A 160 13.41 6.16 -3.97
C LEU A 160 12.57 7.41 -4.17
N ARG A 161 13.13 8.59 -3.94
CA ARG A 161 12.52 9.87 -4.29
C ARG A 161 12.20 9.96 -5.79
N ARG A 162 13.13 9.54 -6.67
CA ARG A 162 12.88 9.50 -8.13
C ARG A 162 11.75 8.55 -8.48
N HIS A 163 11.73 7.35 -7.90
CA HIS A 163 10.64 6.38 -8.11
C HIS A 163 9.27 6.95 -7.67
N HIS A 164 9.23 7.69 -6.56
CA HIS A 164 8.01 8.37 -6.13
C HIS A 164 7.54 9.42 -7.16
N LEU A 165 8.44 10.24 -7.70
CA LEU A 165 8.09 11.23 -8.72
C LEU A 165 7.55 10.57 -10.00
N GLU A 166 8.09 9.42 -10.39
CA GLU A 166 7.57 8.61 -11.50
C GLU A 166 6.14 8.09 -11.19
N ARG A 167 5.91 7.57 -9.98
CA ARG A 167 4.56 7.14 -9.55
C ARG A 167 3.57 8.30 -9.57
N ARG A 168 3.95 9.48 -9.09
CA ARG A 168 3.07 10.67 -9.11
C ARG A 168 2.59 11.03 -10.51
N LYS A 169 3.45 10.96 -11.52
CA LYS A 169 3.06 11.21 -12.91
C LYS A 169 2.00 10.21 -13.38
N LEU A 170 2.20 8.93 -13.07
CA LEU A 170 1.22 7.89 -13.41
C LEU A 170 -0.11 8.06 -12.67
N TYR A 171 -0.10 8.49 -11.41
CA TYR A 171 -1.34 8.78 -10.67
C TYR A 171 -2.12 9.93 -11.33
N ALA A 172 -1.45 10.99 -11.72
CA ALA A 172 -2.09 12.11 -12.42
C ALA A 172 -2.76 11.65 -13.72
N GLU A 173 -2.05 10.83 -14.51
CA GLU A 173 -2.53 10.29 -15.78
C GLU A 173 -3.73 9.35 -15.59
N VAL A 174 -3.61 8.35 -14.71
CA VAL A 174 -4.62 7.29 -14.54
C VAL A 174 -5.88 7.78 -13.82
N LEU A 175 -5.75 8.71 -12.89
CA LEU A 175 -6.87 9.23 -12.09
C LEU A 175 -7.44 10.54 -12.66
N GLY A 176 -6.86 11.07 -13.76
CA GLY A 176 -7.28 12.33 -14.34
C GLY A 176 -7.15 13.52 -13.37
N LEU A 177 -6.22 13.45 -12.42
CA LEU A 177 -6.06 14.46 -11.38
C LEU A 177 -5.05 15.52 -11.84
N PRO A 178 -5.35 16.82 -11.68
CA PRO A 178 -4.34 17.86 -11.89
C PRO A 178 -3.20 17.69 -10.88
N ALA A 179 -1.97 17.94 -11.32
CA ALA A 179 -0.75 17.77 -10.50
C ALA A 179 -0.82 18.53 -9.15
N SER A 180 -1.62 19.59 -9.06
CA SER A 180 -1.88 20.37 -7.85
C SER A 180 -2.68 19.62 -6.78
N LYS A 181 -3.46 18.60 -7.15
CA LYS A 181 -4.23 17.76 -6.20
C LYS A 181 -3.43 16.59 -5.64
N LEU A 182 -2.18 16.42 -6.06
CA LEU A 182 -1.27 15.44 -5.51
C LEU A 182 -0.57 16.03 -4.26
N GLY A 183 -1.35 16.21 -3.17
CA GLY A 183 -0.87 16.84 -1.94
C GLY A 183 0.26 16.06 -1.26
N THR A 184 1.23 16.78 -0.71
CA THR A 184 2.16 16.28 0.29
C THR A 184 1.60 16.64 1.68
N ARG A 185 1.16 15.65 2.48
CA ARG A 185 1.03 15.86 3.92
C ARG A 185 2.38 15.55 4.57
N LYS A 186 2.93 16.50 5.31
CA LYS A 186 3.94 16.19 6.32
C LYS A 186 3.23 15.38 7.39
N GLY A 187 3.82 14.25 7.79
CA GLY A 187 3.39 13.54 8.99
C GLY A 187 3.39 14.54 10.16
N ALA A 188 2.28 14.60 10.85
CA ALA A 188 2.18 15.31 12.12
C ALA A 188 2.67 14.38 13.24
#